data_5c093d383d480e92263bccaa569fcc6a
#
_entry.id   5c093d383d480e92263bccaa569fcc6a
#
_cell.length_a   1.000
_cell.length_b   1.000
_cell.length_c   1.000
_cell.angle_alpha   90.00
_cell.angle_beta   90.00
_cell.angle_gamma   90.00
#
_symmetry.space_group_name_H-M   'P 1'
#
loop_
_entity.id
_entity.type
_entity.pdbx_description
1 polymer ?
#
loop_
_entity_poly.entity_id
_entity_poly.type
_entity_poly.pdbx_seq_one_letter_code
_entity_poly.pdbx_strand_id
1 'polypeptide(L)'
;MNVSLCAAEFVFPGHPDKLCDAIADALVQAATALEKRALVGVEVACHRNKVFITGRIGCQNANTIDVDALVRTVYKSAGYSVAWYPSPEQLEIHVDLCLGPLEDGEDDFRELSDDQAICIGYANDIEASNYLPVEHWLVRHFAKRLYRLKDD
;
A
#
# COMPACT_ATOMS: atom_id res chain seq x y z
N MET A 1 -24.98 -4.68 34.12
CA MET A 1 -23.87 -4.04 33.43
C MET A 1 -24.01 -4.34 31.95
N ASN A 2 -24.13 -3.34 31.10
CA ASN A 2 -24.06 -3.55 29.65
C ASN A 2 -22.58 -3.76 29.28
N VAL A 3 -22.22 -4.95 28.83
CA VAL A 3 -20.89 -5.25 28.30
C VAL A 3 -20.89 -4.88 26.83
N SER A 4 -20.05 -3.95 26.42
CA SER A 4 -19.78 -3.64 25.02
C SER A 4 -18.53 -4.40 24.59
N LEU A 5 -18.62 -5.14 23.50
CA LEU A 5 -17.47 -5.79 22.86
C LEU A 5 -16.88 -4.85 21.79
N CYS A 6 -15.58 -4.56 21.93
CA CYS A 6 -14.82 -3.82 20.93
C CYS A 6 -13.77 -4.74 20.32
N ALA A 7 -13.50 -4.57 19.03
CA ALA A 7 -12.49 -5.32 18.31
C ALA A 7 -11.62 -4.36 17.47
N ALA A 8 -10.36 -4.71 17.34
CA ALA A 8 -9.43 -4.02 16.44
C ALA A 8 -8.47 -5.05 15.83
N GLU A 9 -7.99 -4.75 14.64
CA GLU A 9 -7.02 -5.57 13.94
C GLU A 9 -5.80 -4.75 13.51
N PHE A 10 -4.71 -5.44 13.25
CA PHE A 10 -3.52 -4.89 12.65
C PHE A 10 -2.98 -5.86 11.62
N VAL A 11 -2.79 -5.39 10.40
CA VAL A 11 -2.25 -6.19 9.30
C VAL A 11 -0.76 -5.94 9.11
N PHE A 12 0.00 -7.02 9.00
CA PHE A 12 1.45 -6.97 8.77
C PHE A 12 1.77 -6.73 7.28
N PRO A 13 3.02 -6.34 6.95
CA PRO A 13 3.43 -6.05 5.57
C PRO A 13 3.15 -7.16 4.56
N GLY A 14 3.14 -8.42 4.98
CA GLY A 14 2.80 -9.56 4.12
C GLY A 14 1.32 -9.81 3.91
N HIS A 15 0.42 -9.03 4.54
CA HIS A 15 -1.01 -9.14 4.27
C HIS A 15 -1.34 -8.65 2.86
N PRO A 16 -2.26 -9.31 2.12
CA PRO A 16 -2.62 -8.91 0.76
C PRO A 16 -2.92 -7.42 0.60
N ASP A 17 -3.72 -6.83 1.48
CA ASP A 17 -4.07 -5.41 1.42
C ASP A 17 -2.82 -4.53 1.55
N LYS A 18 -1.91 -4.87 2.49
CA LYS A 18 -0.66 -4.13 2.65
C LYS A 18 0.31 -4.30 1.49
N LEU A 19 0.29 -5.44 0.83
CA LEU A 19 1.07 -5.66 -0.38
C LEU A 19 0.55 -4.78 -1.52
N CYS A 20 -0.78 -4.73 -1.71
CA CYS A 20 -1.41 -3.88 -2.72
C CYS A 20 -1.07 -2.40 -2.49
N ASP A 21 -1.25 -1.90 -1.25
CA ASP A 21 -0.86 -0.54 -0.87
C ASP A 21 0.63 -0.28 -1.15
N ALA A 22 1.50 -1.19 -0.73
CA ALA A 22 2.95 -1.03 -0.88
C ALA A 22 3.40 -1.05 -2.36
N ILE A 23 2.71 -1.81 -3.22
CA ILE A 23 2.96 -1.79 -4.67
C ILE A 23 2.52 -0.45 -5.26
N ALA A 24 1.33 0.03 -4.91
CA ALA A 24 0.84 1.32 -5.36
C ALA A 24 1.79 2.46 -4.92
N ASP A 25 2.21 2.46 -3.66
CA ASP A 25 3.20 3.41 -3.13
C ASP A 25 4.54 3.36 -3.89
N ALA A 26 5.03 2.16 -4.22
CA ALA A 26 6.28 1.99 -4.98
C ALA A 26 6.16 2.57 -6.39
N LEU A 27 5.01 2.40 -7.05
CA LEU A 27 4.72 3.00 -8.37
C LEU A 27 4.65 4.52 -8.29
N VAL A 28 4.00 5.08 -7.26
CA VAL A 28 3.98 6.52 -7.00
C VAL A 28 5.39 7.06 -6.80
N GLN A 29 6.21 6.39 -6.00
CA GLN A 29 7.61 6.79 -5.76
C GLN A 29 8.44 6.74 -7.03
N ALA A 30 8.29 5.70 -7.86
CA ALA A 30 9.01 5.59 -9.13
C ALA A 30 8.60 6.70 -10.10
N ALA A 31 7.31 6.98 -10.24
CA ALA A 31 6.80 8.02 -11.11
C ALA A 31 7.24 9.43 -10.65
N THR A 32 7.14 9.71 -9.35
CA THR A 32 7.55 11.02 -8.78
C THR A 32 9.05 11.24 -8.80
N ALA A 33 9.86 10.17 -8.85
CA ALA A 33 11.31 10.27 -9.06
C ALA A 33 11.64 10.67 -10.50
N LEU A 34 10.81 10.28 -11.50
CA LEU A 34 10.97 10.72 -12.90
C LEU A 34 10.45 12.14 -13.09
N GLU A 35 9.31 12.44 -12.52
CA GLU A 35 8.67 13.75 -12.61
C GLU A 35 7.97 14.10 -11.32
N LYS A 36 8.41 15.17 -10.65
CA LYS A 36 7.89 15.59 -9.33
C LYS A 36 6.36 15.77 -9.32
N ARG A 37 5.78 16.11 -10.46
CA ARG A 37 4.33 16.30 -10.65
C ARG A 37 3.67 15.11 -11.37
N ALA A 38 4.24 13.91 -11.31
CA ALA A 38 3.62 12.72 -11.90
C ALA A 38 2.16 12.53 -11.41
N LEU A 39 1.26 12.18 -12.29
CA LEU A 39 -0.10 11.75 -11.98
C LEU A 39 -0.09 10.21 -11.88
N VAL A 40 -0.55 9.66 -10.77
CA VAL A 40 -0.62 8.21 -10.58
C VAL A 40 -1.98 7.83 -10.02
N GLY A 41 -2.78 7.15 -10.83
CA GLY A 41 -4.03 6.54 -10.43
C GLY A 41 -3.98 5.05 -10.79
N VAL A 42 -3.63 4.21 -9.82
CA VAL A 42 -3.44 2.78 -10.03
C VAL A 42 -4.23 1.97 -9.02
N GLU A 43 -4.79 0.87 -9.49
CA GLU A 43 -5.45 -0.14 -8.68
C GLU A 43 -4.61 -1.41 -8.69
N VAL A 44 -4.45 -2.01 -7.53
CA VAL A 44 -3.67 -3.23 -7.35
C VAL A 44 -4.52 -4.28 -6.65
N ALA A 45 -4.54 -5.48 -7.19
CA ALA A 45 -5.15 -6.63 -6.55
C ALA A 45 -4.17 -7.80 -6.55
N CYS A 46 -4.15 -8.58 -5.47
CA CYS A 46 -3.36 -9.79 -5.41
C CYS A 46 -4.17 -11.00 -4.92
N HIS A 47 -3.86 -12.17 -5.48
CA HIS A 47 -4.43 -13.44 -5.05
C HIS A 47 -3.42 -14.56 -5.27
N ARG A 48 -3.02 -15.23 -4.19
CA ARG A 48 -1.97 -16.27 -4.22
C ARG A 48 -0.67 -15.71 -4.83
N ASN A 49 -0.25 -16.25 -6.00
CA ASN A 49 0.93 -15.80 -6.73
C ASN A 49 0.60 -14.82 -7.88
N LYS A 50 -0.65 -14.36 -7.99
CA LYS A 50 -1.09 -13.46 -9.06
C LYS A 50 -1.21 -12.04 -8.52
N VAL A 51 -0.67 -11.10 -9.28
CA VAL A 51 -0.77 -9.66 -9.04
C VAL A 51 -1.34 -9.01 -10.28
N PHE A 52 -2.38 -8.21 -10.10
CA PHE A 52 -3.05 -7.46 -11.16
C PHE A 52 -2.88 -5.98 -10.87
N ILE A 53 -2.42 -5.23 -11.86
CA ILE A 53 -2.20 -3.79 -11.76
C ILE A 53 -2.83 -3.13 -12.96
N THR A 54 -3.70 -2.17 -12.72
CA THR A 54 -4.36 -1.39 -13.77
C THR A 54 -4.37 0.08 -13.42
N GLY A 55 -4.57 0.94 -14.40
CA GLY A 55 -4.69 2.38 -14.19
C GLY A 55 -3.83 3.24 -15.10
N ARG A 56 -3.46 4.41 -14.60
CA ARG A 56 -2.73 5.44 -15.36
C ARG A 56 -1.50 5.91 -14.57
N ILE A 57 -0.36 6.03 -15.26
CA ILE A 57 0.81 6.75 -14.78
C ILE A 57 1.16 7.81 -15.82
N GLY A 58 0.86 9.06 -15.49
CA GLY A 58 1.15 10.24 -16.31
C GLY A 58 2.43 10.93 -15.83
N CYS A 59 3.53 10.70 -16.52
CA CYS A 59 4.79 11.42 -16.36
C CYS A 59 5.71 11.20 -17.56
N GLN A 60 6.71 12.06 -17.70
CA GLN A 60 7.75 11.86 -18.71
C GLN A 60 8.50 10.55 -18.44
N ASN A 61 8.71 9.78 -19.49
CA ASN A 61 9.39 8.48 -19.42
C ASN A 61 8.72 7.42 -18.52
N ALA A 62 7.40 7.51 -18.29
CA ALA A 62 6.64 6.52 -17.51
C ALA A 62 6.88 5.08 -17.97
N ASN A 63 7.10 4.87 -19.26
CA ASN A 63 7.38 3.57 -19.87
C ASN A 63 8.74 2.95 -19.45
N THR A 64 9.58 3.69 -18.75
CA THR A 64 10.87 3.17 -18.21
C THR A 64 10.70 2.56 -16.82
N ILE A 65 9.53 2.69 -16.20
CA ILE A 65 9.26 2.10 -14.88
C ILE A 65 9.18 0.58 -15.03
N ASP A 66 10.09 -0.12 -14.37
CA ASP A 66 10.08 -1.59 -14.30
C ASP A 66 9.11 -2.06 -13.23
N VAL A 67 7.84 -2.17 -13.62
CA VAL A 67 6.74 -2.58 -12.72
C VAL A 67 6.98 -3.98 -12.15
N ASP A 68 7.48 -4.92 -12.95
CA ASP A 68 7.76 -6.29 -12.52
C ASP A 68 8.81 -6.32 -11.40
N ALA A 69 9.93 -5.63 -11.60
CA ALA A 69 10.98 -5.54 -10.59
C ALA A 69 10.52 -4.86 -9.30
N LEU A 70 9.68 -3.81 -9.39
CA LEU A 70 9.11 -3.13 -8.23
C LEU A 70 8.21 -4.07 -7.42
N VAL A 71 7.30 -4.78 -8.07
CA VAL A 71 6.41 -5.75 -7.40
C VAL A 71 7.22 -6.81 -6.67
N ARG A 72 8.20 -7.42 -7.33
CA ARG A 72 9.05 -8.45 -6.71
C ARG A 72 9.83 -7.90 -5.52
N THR A 73 10.29 -6.66 -5.61
CA THR A 73 10.99 -5.98 -4.51
C THR A 73 10.07 -5.76 -3.31
N VAL A 74 8.82 -5.36 -3.52
CA VAL A 74 7.82 -5.21 -2.45
C VAL A 74 7.59 -6.55 -1.74
N TYR A 75 7.40 -7.64 -2.48
CA TYR A 75 7.21 -8.95 -1.88
C TYR A 75 8.44 -9.41 -1.08
N LYS A 76 9.65 -9.20 -1.59
CA LYS A 76 10.89 -9.48 -0.83
C LYS A 76 10.96 -8.67 0.47
N SER A 77 10.65 -7.39 0.41
CA SER A 77 10.67 -6.50 1.58
C SER A 77 9.62 -6.90 2.62
N ALA A 78 8.49 -7.46 2.20
CA ALA A 78 7.46 -8.00 3.06
C ALA A 78 7.85 -9.35 3.72
N GLY A 79 8.94 -9.97 3.26
CA GLY A 79 9.49 -11.22 3.81
C GLY A 79 9.15 -12.47 3.01
N TYR A 80 8.54 -12.33 1.84
CA TYR A 80 8.28 -13.46 0.95
C TYR A 80 9.59 -14.00 0.32
N SER A 81 9.69 -15.30 0.23
CA SER A 81 10.90 -15.99 -0.23
C SER A 81 10.56 -17.41 -0.67
N VAL A 82 11.57 -18.20 -1.04
CA VAL A 82 11.39 -19.62 -1.31
C VAL A 82 10.81 -20.37 -0.10
N ALA A 83 11.13 -19.94 1.12
CA ALA A 83 10.60 -20.54 2.36
C ALA A 83 9.17 -20.08 2.68
N TRP A 84 8.74 -18.94 2.16
CA TRP A 84 7.43 -18.34 2.40
C TRP A 84 6.74 -17.99 1.09
N TYR A 85 5.91 -18.91 0.63
CA TYR A 85 5.18 -18.80 -0.64
C TYR A 85 4.13 -17.65 -0.66
N PRO A 86 4.00 -16.98 -1.82
CA PRO A 86 4.73 -17.19 -3.07
C PRO A 86 6.13 -16.55 -3.03
N SER A 87 7.15 -17.24 -3.57
CA SER A 87 8.43 -16.57 -3.76
C SER A 87 8.27 -15.45 -4.81
N PRO A 88 9.01 -14.35 -4.68
CA PRO A 88 8.93 -13.26 -5.65
C PRO A 88 9.13 -13.68 -7.11
N GLU A 89 9.95 -14.71 -7.33
CA GLU A 89 10.24 -15.24 -8.66
C GLU A 89 9.08 -16.02 -9.27
N GLN A 90 8.15 -16.53 -8.45
CA GLN A 90 6.97 -17.31 -8.86
C GLN A 90 5.74 -16.43 -9.10
N LEU A 91 5.86 -15.12 -8.93
CA LEU A 91 4.73 -14.21 -9.17
C LEU A 91 4.38 -14.14 -10.65
N GLU A 92 3.09 -14.25 -10.94
CA GLU A 92 2.46 -13.96 -12.22
C GLU A 92 1.92 -12.53 -12.15
N ILE A 93 2.59 -11.59 -12.80
CA ILE A 93 2.26 -10.16 -12.74
C ILE A 93 1.57 -9.76 -14.03
N HIS A 94 0.34 -9.30 -13.90
CA HIS A 94 -0.51 -8.83 -14.98
C HIS A 94 -0.63 -7.31 -14.90
N VAL A 95 -0.09 -6.61 -15.90
CA VAL A 95 -0.04 -5.15 -15.95
C VAL A 95 -0.89 -4.65 -17.11
N ASP A 96 -1.87 -3.82 -16.81
CA ASP A 96 -2.69 -3.09 -17.76
C ASP A 96 -2.68 -1.60 -17.36
N LEU A 97 -1.59 -0.92 -17.71
CA LEU A 97 -1.34 0.48 -17.35
C LEU A 97 -1.25 1.35 -18.61
N CYS A 98 -1.97 2.47 -18.58
CA CYS A 98 -1.75 3.55 -19.52
C CYS A 98 -0.53 4.36 -19.07
N LEU A 99 0.59 4.21 -19.80
CA LEU A 99 1.86 4.89 -19.50
C LEU A 99 2.16 5.98 -20.53
N GLY A 100 2.49 7.16 -20.10
CA GLY A 100 2.88 8.25 -21.02
C GLY A 100 3.03 9.59 -20.31
N PRO A 101 3.39 10.65 -21.05
CA PRO A 101 3.37 12.02 -20.51
C PRO A 101 1.96 12.40 -20.10
N LEU A 102 1.84 13.48 -19.32
CA LEU A 102 0.54 14.07 -18.98
C LEU A 102 -0.19 14.50 -20.26
N GLU A 103 -1.48 14.21 -20.32
CA GLU A 103 -2.39 14.65 -21.37
C GLU A 103 -3.05 15.99 -20.99
N ASP A 104 -3.65 16.64 -21.99
CA ASP A 104 -4.34 17.92 -21.80
C ASP A 104 -5.45 17.77 -20.77
N GLY A 105 -5.44 18.62 -19.73
CA GLY A 105 -6.40 18.62 -18.65
C GLY A 105 -6.01 17.75 -17.44
N GLU A 106 -5.05 16.84 -17.55
CA GLU A 106 -4.59 16.02 -16.41
C GLU A 106 -3.89 16.87 -15.32
N ASP A 107 -3.30 18.02 -15.68
CA ASP A 107 -2.72 18.94 -14.71
C ASP A 107 -3.77 19.55 -13.77
N ASP A 108 -5.00 19.71 -14.23
CA ASP A 108 -6.09 20.32 -13.45
C ASP A 108 -6.55 19.38 -12.31
N PHE A 109 -6.46 18.07 -12.51
CA PHE A 109 -6.84 17.07 -11.47
C PHE A 109 -5.96 17.13 -10.22
N ARG A 110 -4.80 17.74 -10.29
CA ARG A 110 -3.87 17.84 -9.14
C ARG A 110 -4.28 18.87 -8.11
N GLU A 111 -5.05 19.85 -8.51
CA GLU A 111 -5.56 20.90 -7.61
C GLU A 111 -6.85 20.44 -6.91
N LEU A 112 -7.46 19.37 -7.40
CA LEU A 112 -8.69 18.79 -6.88
C LEU A 112 -8.45 17.32 -6.50
N SER A 113 -9.10 16.89 -5.41
CA SER A 113 -9.23 15.45 -5.12
C SER A 113 -10.32 14.91 -6.03
N ASP A 114 -9.97 14.00 -6.92
CA ASP A 114 -10.91 13.36 -7.85
C ASP A 114 -11.50 12.04 -7.30
N ASP A 115 -11.08 11.64 -6.11
CA ASP A 115 -11.61 10.46 -5.42
C ASP A 115 -12.28 10.82 -4.09
N GLN A 116 -13.17 9.94 -3.64
CA GLN A 116 -13.90 10.08 -2.39
C GLN A 116 -12.97 9.87 -1.20
N ALA A 117 -13.14 10.68 -0.17
CA ALA A 117 -12.45 10.51 1.10
C ALA A 117 -13.45 10.47 2.25
N ILE A 118 -13.36 9.44 3.09
CA ILE A 118 -14.11 9.35 4.34
C ILE A 118 -13.14 9.60 5.48
N CYS A 119 -13.32 10.73 6.17
CA CYS A 119 -12.52 11.06 7.35
C CYS A 119 -13.32 10.77 8.61
N ILE A 120 -12.80 9.91 9.47
CA ILE A 120 -13.37 9.59 10.77
C ILE A 120 -12.38 10.02 11.84
N GLY A 121 -12.84 10.85 12.78
CA GLY A 121 -12.08 11.26 13.95
C GLY A 121 -12.64 10.62 15.22
N TYR A 122 -11.77 10.07 16.05
CA TYR A 122 -12.10 9.56 17.38
C TYR A 122 -10.94 9.81 18.33
N ALA A 123 -11.26 10.29 19.53
CA ALA A 123 -10.29 10.39 20.62
C ALA A 123 -10.98 10.05 21.94
N ASN A 124 -10.25 9.42 22.84
CA ASN A 124 -10.68 9.18 24.22
C ASN A 124 -9.80 9.96 25.22
N ASP A 125 -10.17 9.94 26.49
CA ASP A 125 -9.45 10.64 27.56
C ASP A 125 -8.43 9.71 28.27
N ILE A 126 -7.78 8.80 27.54
CA ILE A 126 -6.79 7.87 28.07
C ILE A 126 -5.43 8.21 27.47
N GLU A 127 -4.63 8.98 28.21
CA GLU A 127 -3.30 9.42 27.77
C GLU A 127 -2.37 8.21 27.48
N ALA A 128 -2.43 7.15 28.30
CA ALA A 128 -1.63 5.95 28.12
C ALA A 128 -1.86 5.25 26.76
N SER A 129 -3.03 5.43 26.15
CA SER A 129 -3.35 4.92 24.81
C SER A 129 -3.03 5.91 23.68
N ASN A 130 -2.36 7.04 23.99
CA ASN A 130 -2.18 8.14 23.06
C ASN A 130 -3.51 8.65 22.50
N TYR A 131 -4.53 8.72 23.37
CA TYR A 131 -5.90 9.12 23.07
C TYR A 131 -6.62 8.26 22.00
N LEU A 132 -6.01 7.15 21.58
CA LEU A 132 -6.61 6.18 20.66
C LEU A 132 -7.61 5.27 21.39
N PRO A 133 -8.56 4.65 20.67
CA PRO A 133 -9.31 3.53 21.23
C PRO A 133 -8.37 2.48 21.82
N VAL A 134 -8.67 1.99 23.01
CA VAL A 134 -7.76 1.12 23.77
C VAL A 134 -7.43 -0.16 22.99
N GLU A 135 -8.41 -0.72 22.29
CA GLU A 135 -8.24 -1.90 21.45
C GLU A 135 -7.28 -1.64 20.29
N HIS A 136 -7.35 -0.48 19.64
CA HIS A 136 -6.41 -0.08 18.59
C HIS A 136 -5.00 0.14 19.13
N TRP A 137 -4.88 0.77 20.30
CA TRP A 137 -3.58 0.95 20.94
C TRP A 137 -2.95 -0.40 21.30
N LEU A 138 -3.71 -1.31 21.90
CA LEU A 138 -3.25 -2.64 22.28
C LEU A 138 -2.76 -3.44 21.08
N VAL A 139 -3.56 -3.55 20.02
CA VAL A 139 -3.21 -4.37 18.85
C VAL A 139 -1.97 -3.80 18.14
N ARG A 140 -1.83 -2.47 18.05
CA ARG A 140 -0.62 -1.83 17.51
C ARG A 140 0.61 -2.08 18.38
N HIS A 141 0.43 -2.08 19.71
CA HIS A 141 1.53 -2.35 20.64
C HIS A 141 2.02 -3.80 20.51
N PHE A 142 1.10 -4.76 20.47
CA PHE A 142 1.44 -6.16 20.24
C PHE A 142 2.08 -6.39 18.88
N ALA A 143 1.54 -5.80 17.82
CA ALA A 143 2.10 -5.91 16.48
C ALA A 143 3.55 -5.43 16.41
N LYS A 144 3.86 -4.26 17.02
CA LYS A 144 5.23 -3.74 17.10
C LYS A 144 6.18 -4.67 17.83
N ARG A 145 5.72 -5.35 18.90
CA ARG A 145 6.53 -6.32 19.65
C ARG A 145 6.78 -7.58 18.83
N LEU A 146 5.75 -8.13 18.21
CA LEU A 146 5.87 -9.31 17.35
C LEU A 146 6.79 -9.06 16.16
N TYR A 147 6.72 -7.86 15.57
CA TYR A 147 7.57 -7.51 14.44
C TYR A 147 9.06 -7.49 14.80
N ARG A 148 9.39 -7.06 16.03
CA ARG A 148 10.78 -7.06 16.52
C ARG A 148 11.33 -8.48 16.77
N LEU A 149 10.46 -9.42 17.14
CA LEU A 149 10.84 -10.82 17.34
C LEU A 149 11.16 -11.57 16.04
N LYS A 150 10.85 -10.99 14.89
CA LYS A 150 11.18 -11.55 13.57
C LYS A 150 12.68 -11.43 13.25
N ASP A 151 13.33 -10.43 13.82
CA ASP A 151 14.72 -10.08 13.55
C ASP A 151 15.70 -10.79 14.53
N ASP A 152 15.17 -11.52 15.53
CA ASP A 152 15.90 -12.38 16.48
C ASP A 152 15.84 -13.85 16.02
#